data_815c74a2a85a7632fd6d0dab71001af7
#
_entry.id   815c74a2a85a7632fd6d0dab71001af7
#
_cell.length_a   1.000
_cell.length_b   1.000
_cell.length_c   1.000
_cell.angle_alpha   90.00
_cell.angle_beta   90.00
_cell.angle_gamma   90.00
#
_symmetry.space_group_name_H-M   'P 1'
#
loop_
_entity.id
_entity.type
_entity.pdbx_description
1 polymer ?
#
loop_
_entity_poly.entity_id
_entity_poly.type
_entity_poly.pdbx_seq_one_letter_code
_entity_poly.pdbx_strand_id
1 'polypeptide(L)'
;TACRPSLYAHLAPILEEETGLPVLGYLPPMEEANIGSRHLGLLTPGEIADLNQRFRKVAEQLEKTVNLDALWALAEETEKTAVQDRPRRFRPRSCCAIGVAWDAAFCFYYADNLDALRDAGAELVFFSPLQADALPEVDGLYLGGGYPEVYAQALFRQAGIRSAIRVALRDGMPTVAECGGFLYLQEQLQTEQEVPWPMVEVLPGMGYPTRQLRRFGYLTLQAERDSLLFRAGEEIPAHEFHHWDSTQTGTALLAQKPSGKHWRCGYATDTLYAAFPHLHFGGGLPLAERFVSAAAAYRERKQR
;
A
#
# COMPACT_ATOMS: atom_id res chain seq x y z
N THR A 1 -7.05 11.10 20.76
CA THR A 1 -8.42 11.62 21.02
C THR A 1 -8.30 13.03 21.54
N ALA A 2 -9.02 13.98 20.94
CA ALA A 2 -8.99 15.35 21.40
C ALA A 2 -9.62 15.47 22.81
N CYS A 3 -8.92 16.16 23.71
CA CYS A 3 -9.30 16.28 25.11
C CYS A 3 -9.53 17.76 25.50
N ARG A 4 -10.64 18.06 26.16
CA ARG A 4 -10.88 19.42 26.69
C ARG A 4 -10.01 19.67 27.92
N PRO A 5 -9.60 20.93 28.21
CA PRO A 5 -8.76 21.25 29.37
C PRO A 5 -9.29 20.73 30.70
N SER A 6 -10.62 20.86 30.95
CA SER A 6 -11.25 20.39 32.19
C SER A 6 -11.21 18.87 32.35
N LEU A 7 -11.37 18.14 31.25
CA LEU A 7 -11.26 16.67 31.24
C LEU A 7 -9.81 16.22 31.45
N TYR A 8 -8.86 16.90 30.82
CA TYR A 8 -7.43 16.67 31.05
C TYR A 8 -7.06 16.85 32.52
N ALA A 9 -7.44 17.98 33.12
CA ALA A 9 -7.15 18.26 34.54
C ALA A 9 -7.71 17.22 35.50
N HIS A 10 -8.84 16.58 35.13
CA HIS A 10 -9.43 15.50 35.91
C HIS A 10 -8.77 14.15 35.70
N LEU A 11 -8.44 13.83 34.46
CA LEU A 11 -7.91 12.50 34.09
C LEU A 11 -6.41 12.35 34.32
N ALA A 12 -5.61 13.42 34.17
CA ALA A 12 -4.15 13.33 34.27
C ALA A 12 -3.68 12.72 35.60
N PRO A 13 -4.11 13.20 36.78
CA PRO A 13 -3.65 12.61 38.04
C PRO A 13 -4.11 11.16 38.25
N ILE A 14 -5.28 10.80 37.74
CA ILE A 14 -5.80 9.42 37.82
C ILE A 14 -4.93 8.49 36.94
N LEU A 15 -4.60 8.94 35.72
CA LEU A 15 -3.76 8.15 34.82
C LEU A 15 -2.34 7.97 35.36
N GLU A 16 -1.76 9.01 35.97
CA GLU A 16 -0.45 8.94 36.60
C GLU A 16 -0.46 7.98 37.81
N GLU A 17 -1.50 8.02 38.64
CA GLU A 17 -1.63 7.12 39.79
C GLU A 17 -1.80 5.67 39.36
N GLU A 18 -2.66 5.40 38.38
CA GLU A 18 -2.99 4.04 37.94
C GLU A 18 -1.88 3.39 37.08
N THR A 19 -1.13 4.18 36.33
CA THR A 19 -0.13 3.64 35.37
C THR A 19 1.31 3.83 35.80
N GLY A 20 1.58 4.76 36.72
CA GLY A 20 2.94 5.18 37.08
C GLY A 20 3.66 5.95 35.95
N LEU A 21 2.94 6.35 34.89
CA LEU A 21 3.51 7.07 33.74
C LEU A 21 3.14 8.55 33.82
N PRO A 22 4.08 9.47 33.50
CA PRO A 22 3.78 10.90 33.49
C PRO A 22 2.83 11.27 32.35
N VAL A 23 1.84 12.10 32.65
CA VAL A 23 0.90 12.64 31.67
C VAL A 23 1.37 14.01 31.22
N LEU A 24 2.03 14.10 30.07
CA LEU A 24 2.79 15.26 29.64
C LEU A 24 1.95 16.35 28.96
N GLY A 25 0.67 16.14 28.76
CA GLY A 25 -0.19 17.16 28.16
C GLY A 25 -1.39 16.60 27.42
N TYR A 26 -2.05 17.47 26.65
CA TYR A 26 -3.23 17.12 25.88
C TYR A 26 -3.30 17.90 24.58
N LEU A 27 -4.10 17.42 23.62
CA LEU A 27 -4.44 18.14 22.42
C LEU A 27 -5.96 18.46 22.46
N PRO A 28 -6.38 19.73 22.42
CA PRO A 28 -7.79 20.08 22.37
C PRO A 28 -8.41 19.79 21.02
N PRO A 29 -9.75 19.75 20.89
CA PRO A 29 -10.41 19.74 19.59
C PRO A 29 -9.96 20.95 18.75
N MET A 30 -9.55 20.68 17.50
CA MET A 30 -9.03 21.70 16.56
C MET A 30 -9.74 21.53 15.21
N GLU A 31 -10.70 22.40 14.90
CA GLU A 31 -11.43 22.33 13.63
C GLU A 31 -10.50 22.59 12.43
N GLU A 32 -9.52 23.49 12.59
CA GLU A 32 -8.55 23.82 11.56
C GLU A 32 -7.58 22.67 11.23
N ALA A 33 -7.44 21.71 12.14
CA ALA A 33 -6.59 20.53 11.94
C ALA A 33 -7.40 19.33 11.40
N ASN A 34 -8.71 19.49 11.21
CA ASN A 34 -9.56 18.41 10.76
C ASN A 34 -9.24 18.04 9.30
N ILE A 35 -8.87 16.79 9.07
CA ILE A 35 -8.63 16.24 7.73
C ILE A 35 -9.90 15.52 7.30
N GLY A 36 -10.41 15.88 6.11
CA GLY A 36 -11.60 15.24 5.54
C GLY A 36 -11.43 13.72 5.44
N SER A 37 -12.51 13.00 5.67
CA SER A 37 -12.53 11.54 5.58
C SER A 37 -13.18 11.10 4.27
N ARG A 38 -12.68 10.01 3.71
CA ARG A 38 -13.24 9.27 2.58
C ARG A 38 -13.64 7.87 3.07
N HIS A 39 -14.33 7.09 2.26
CA HIS A 39 -14.79 5.74 2.62
C HIS A 39 -13.69 4.76 3.06
N LEU A 40 -12.46 4.92 2.57
CA LEU A 40 -11.29 4.12 2.99
C LEU A 40 -10.40 4.80 4.03
N GLY A 41 -10.79 5.95 4.55
CA GLY A 41 -10.00 6.71 5.50
C GLY A 41 -9.88 8.18 5.12
N LEU A 42 -8.76 8.81 5.46
CA LEU A 42 -8.52 10.22 5.20
C LEU A 42 -8.26 10.51 3.71
N LEU A 43 -8.47 11.76 3.32
CA LEU A 43 -7.97 12.26 2.04
C LEU A 43 -6.45 12.09 1.98
N THR A 44 -5.93 11.81 0.78
CA THR A 44 -4.48 11.67 0.61
C THR A 44 -3.76 13.02 0.76
N PRO A 45 -2.49 13.03 1.19
CA PRO A 45 -1.73 14.27 1.38
C PRO A 45 -1.72 15.18 0.14
N GLY A 46 -1.68 14.61 -1.07
CA GLY A 46 -1.67 15.35 -2.33
C GLY A 46 -2.99 16.07 -2.65
N GLU A 47 -4.10 15.69 -2.00
CA GLU A 47 -5.42 16.28 -2.20
C GLU A 47 -5.72 17.42 -1.23
N ILE A 48 -4.85 17.67 -0.23
CA ILE A 48 -5.06 18.68 0.82
C ILE A 48 -4.12 19.85 0.57
N ALA A 49 -4.62 20.89 -0.07
CA ALA A 49 -3.81 22.04 -0.49
C ALA A 49 -3.13 22.78 0.69
N ASP A 50 -3.76 22.81 1.87
CA ASP A 50 -3.31 23.53 3.07
C ASP A 50 -2.71 22.62 4.16
N LEU A 51 -2.32 21.37 3.82
CA LEU A 51 -1.84 20.38 4.78
C LEU A 51 -0.70 20.90 5.67
N ASN A 52 0.30 21.55 5.09
CA ASN A 52 1.43 22.11 5.82
C ASN A 52 1.00 23.22 6.81
N GLN A 53 -0.02 23.99 6.47
CA GLN A 53 -0.57 25.01 7.38
C GLN A 53 -1.29 24.36 8.54
N ARG A 54 -2.05 23.28 8.30
CA ARG A 54 -2.71 22.49 9.36
C ARG A 54 -1.68 21.89 10.30
N PHE A 55 -0.60 21.31 9.79
CA PHE A 55 0.48 20.79 10.63
C PHE A 55 1.14 21.86 11.50
N ARG A 56 1.38 23.06 10.95
CA ARG A 56 1.91 24.17 11.76
C ARG A 56 0.98 24.54 12.92
N LYS A 57 -0.32 24.64 12.67
CA LYS A 57 -1.30 24.92 13.73
C LYS A 57 -1.34 23.84 14.80
N VAL A 58 -1.21 22.56 14.43
CA VAL A 58 -1.11 21.44 15.38
C VAL A 58 0.19 21.58 16.20
N ALA A 59 1.31 21.89 15.58
CA ALA A 59 2.60 22.09 16.26
C ALA A 59 2.52 23.24 17.25
N GLU A 60 2.02 24.40 16.85
CA GLU A 60 1.81 25.57 17.72
C GLU A 60 0.89 25.27 18.92
N GLN A 61 -0.10 24.38 18.74
CA GLN A 61 -0.97 23.95 19.81
C GLN A 61 -0.28 22.96 20.76
N LEU A 62 0.51 22.02 20.22
CA LEU A 62 1.32 21.09 21.02
C LEU A 62 2.29 21.85 21.94
N GLU A 63 3.00 22.85 21.42
CA GLU A 63 3.89 23.69 22.22
C GLU A 63 3.20 24.37 23.41
N LYS A 64 1.88 24.65 23.31
CA LYS A 64 1.11 25.30 24.38
C LYS A 64 0.57 24.33 25.42
N THR A 65 0.32 23.07 25.05
CA THR A 65 -0.47 22.15 25.87
C THR A 65 0.24 20.84 26.19
N VAL A 66 1.43 20.62 25.66
CA VAL A 66 2.27 19.45 25.94
C VAL A 66 3.62 19.91 26.46
N ASN A 67 4.09 19.29 27.54
CA ASN A 67 5.44 19.51 28.08
C ASN A 67 6.48 18.78 27.20
N LEU A 68 6.89 19.43 26.12
CA LEU A 68 7.85 18.87 25.15
C LEU A 68 9.24 18.65 25.76
N ASP A 69 9.66 19.51 26.73
CA ASP A 69 10.95 19.35 27.40
C ASP A 69 10.99 18.06 28.24
N ALA A 70 9.89 17.79 28.97
CA ALA A 70 9.78 16.55 29.74
C ALA A 70 9.70 15.30 28.81
N LEU A 71 9.02 15.41 27.66
CA LEU A 71 8.98 14.36 26.65
C LEU A 71 10.39 14.05 26.13
N TRP A 72 11.16 15.12 25.83
CA TRP A 72 12.54 15.00 25.36
C TRP A 72 13.45 14.35 26.42
N ALA A 73 13.33 14.81 27.68
CA ALA A 73 14.11 14.24 28.77
C ALA A 73 13.85 12.75 28.97
N LEU A 74 12.58 12.31 28.91
CA LEU A 74 12.24 10.90 28.96
C LEU A 74 12.83 10.10 27.79
N ALA A 75 12.86 10.70 26.60
CA ALA A 75 13.46 10.03 25.43
C ALA A 75 14.99 9.88 25.57
N GLU A 76 15.66 10.84 26.23
CA GLU A 76 17.10 10.76 26.50
C GLU A 76 17.47 9.77 27.60
N GLU A 77 16.56 9.52 28.56
CA GLU A 77 16.75 8.55 29.64
C GLU A 77 16.60 7.10 29.18
N THR A 78 15.98 6.86 28.02
CA THR A 78 15.84 5.50 27.49
C THR A 78 17.19 4.94 27.05
N GLU A 79 17.43 3.66 27.40
CA GLU A 79 18.61 2.96 26.90
C GLU A 79 18.69 3.06 25.38
N LYS A 80 19.82 3.55 24.87
CA LYS A 80 20.08 3.61 23.44
C LYS A 80 20.05 2.19 22.90
N THR A 81 18.92 1.82 22.32
CA THR A 81 18.83 0.58 21.56
C THR A 81 19.90 0.65 20.49
N ALA A 82 20.87 -0.27 20.54
CA ALA A 82 21.88 -0.36 19.49
C ALA A 82 21.14 -0.54 18.14
N VAL A 83 21.04 0.53 17.39
CA VAL A 83 20.59 0.46 16.01
C VAL A 83 21.61 -0.42 15.31
N GLN A 84 21.24 -1.67 15.05
CA GLN A 84 22.02 -2.47 14.10
C GLN A 84 21.86 -1.73 12.77
N ASP A 85 22.88 -0.94 12.42
CA ASP A 85 23.02 -0.45 11.06
C ASP A 85 22.89 -1.68 10.16
N ARG A 86 21.75 -1.81 9.49
CA ARG A 86 21.67 -2.77 8.39
C ARG A 86 22.77 -2.31 7.43
N PRO A 87 23.84 -3.11 7.23
CA PRO A 87 24.89 -2.71 6.31
C PRO A 87 24.18 -2.34 5.02
N ARG A 88 24.38 -1.09 4.55
CA ARG A 88 23.91 -0.69 3.21
C ARG A 88 24.51 -1.74 2.28
N ARG A 89 23.68 -2.70 1.87
CA ARG A 89 24.12 -3.71 0.90
C ARG A 89 24.65 -2.93 -0.29
N PHE A 90 25.89 -3.22 -0.65
CA PHE A 90 26.49 -2.66 -1.88
C PHE A 90 25.46 -2.81 -2.97
N ARG A 91 24.89 -1.69 -3.46
CA ARG A 91 23.87 -1.72 -4.51
C ARG A 91 24.55 -2.23 -5.77
N PRO A 92 24.28 -3.45 -6.24
CA PRO A 92 24.79 -3.89 -7.52
C PRO A 92 24.30 -2.94 -8.61
N ARG A 93 25.01 -2.86 -9.73
CA ARG A 93 24.51 -2.15 -10.91
C ARG A 93 23.10 -2.67 -11.20
N SER A 94 22.14 -1.77 -11.41
CA SER A 94 20.73 -2.14 -11.64
C SER A 94 20.64 -3.26 -12.68
N CYS A 95 20.02 -4.38 -12.30
CA CYS A 95 19.85 -5.55 -13.16
C CYS A 95 18.57 -5.47 -14.00
N CYS A 96 17.59 -4.67 -13.58
CA CYS A 96 16.32 -4.46 -14.27
C CYS A 96 15.67 -3.13 -13.82
N ALA A 97 14.66 -2.69 -14.58
CA ALA A 97 13.81 -1.56 -14.23
C ALA A 97 12.41 -2.04 -13.86
N ILE A 98 11.87 -1.60 -12.73
CA ILE A 98 10.50 -1.87 -12.30
C ILE A 98 9.69 -0.58 -12.38
N GLY A 99 8.64 -0.59 -13.19
CA GLY A 99 7.66 0.49 -13.28
C GLY A 99 6.73 0.46 -12.07
N VAL A 100 6.69 1.55 -11.31
CA VAL A 100 5.81 1.71 -10.15
C VAL A 100 4.72 2.72 -10.52
N ALA A 101 3.47 2.28 -10.54
CA ALA A 101 2.33 3.19 -10.73
C ALA A 101 2.25 4.15 -9.54
N TRP A 102 2.33 5.46 -9.79
CA TRP A 102 2.36 6.45 -8.71
C TRP A 102 1.61 7.71 -9.10
N ASP A 103 0.40 7.83 -8.59
CA ASP A 103 -0.45 9.03 -8.73
C ASP A 103 -1.60 8.99 -7.71
N ALA A 104 -2.61 9.84 -7.89
CA ALA A 104 -3.76 9.90 -6.99
C ALA A 104 -4.62 8.61 -7.00
N ALA A 105 -4.56 7.80 -8.06
CA ALA A 105 -5.26 6.53 -8.14
C ALA A 105 -4.44 5.36 -7.54
N PHE A 106 -3.10 5.49 -7.48
CA PHE A 106 -2.17 4.46 -6.99
C PHE A 106 -1.14 5.09 -6.05
N CYS A 107 -1.42 5.09 -4.76
CA CYS A 107 -0.60 5.81 -3.76
C CYS A 107 -0.29 5.01 -2.49
N PHE A 108 -0.77 3.77 -2.37
CA PHE A 108 -0.56 2.95 -1.18
C PHE A 108 0.58 1.95 -1.41
N TYR A 109 1.77 2.34 -0.93
CA TYR A 109 2.97 1.53 -0.97
C TYR A 109 3.67 1.58 0.39
N TYR A 110 4.19 0.46 0.84
CA TYR A 110 5.15 0.46 1.92
C TYR A 110 6.49 0.99 1.39
N ALA A 111 7.05 2.01 2.03
CA ALA A 111 8.38 2.53 1.69
C ALA A 111 9.44 1.42 1.76
N ASP A 112 9.34 0.54 2.75
CA ASP A 112 10.21 -0.61 2.93
C ASP A 112 10.15 -1.59 1.75
N ASN A 113 8.99 -1.76 1.10
CA ASN A 113 8.89 -2.58 -0.11
C ASN A 113 9.67 -1.97 -1.27
N LEU A 114 9.56 -0.65 -1.44
CA LEU A 114 10.31 0.07 -2.49
C LEU A 114 11.82 0.00 -2.24
N ASP A 115 12.23 0.11 -0.99
CA ASP A 115 13.64 -0.03 -0.62
C ASP A 115 14.14 -1.47 -0.78
N ALA A 116 13.34 -2.47 -0.42
CA ALA A 116 13.67 -3.88 -0.64
C ALA A 116 13.88 -4.20 -2.13
N LEU A 117 13.07 -3.64 -3.03
CA LEU A 117 13.26 -3.78 -4.48
C LEU A 117 14.56 -3.14 -4.94
N ARG A 118 14.90 -1.94 -4.43
CA ARG A 118 16.19 -1.29 -4.73
C ARG A 118 17.38 -2.09 -4.21
N ASP A 119 17.27 -2.62 -2.99
CA ASP A 119 18.31 -3.44 -2.37
C ASP A 119 18.50 -4.78 -3.12
N ALA A 120 17.43 -5.33 -3.68
CA ALA A 120 17.49 -6.50 -4.56
C ALA A 120 18.09 -6.19 -5.96
N GLY A 121 18.32 -4.92 -6.30
CA GLY A 121 18.98 -4.50 -7.55
C GLY A 121 18.06 -3.93 -8.62
N ALA A 122 16.83 -3.56 -8.29
CA ALA A 122 15.93 -2.89 -9.23
C ALA A 122 16.17 -1.37 -9.27
N GLU A 123 16.10 -0.79 -10.46
CA GLU A 123 15.79 0.62 -10.65
C GLU A 123 14.28 0.82 -10.61
N LEU A 124 13.78 1.79 -9.82
CA LEU A 124 12.35 2.09 -9.78
C LEU A 124 12.04 3.28 -10.68
N VAL A 125 11.17 3.05 -11.65
CA VAL A 125 10.68 4.05 -12.60
C VAL A 125 9.23 4.37 -12.26
N PHE A 126 8.99 5.53 -11.64
CA PHE A 126 7.64 5.96 -11.28
C PHE A 126 6.91 6.52 -12.50
N PHE A 127 5.67 6.11 -12.70
CA PHE A 127 4.82 6.62 -13.77
C PHE A 127 3.37 6.80 -13.30
N SER A 128 2.64 7.69 -13.94
CA SER A 128 1.24 7.97 -13.61
C SER A 128 0.30 7.33 -14.62
N PRO A 129 -0.45 6.29 -14.28
CA PRO A 129 -1.53 5.77 -15.12
C PRO A 129 -2.60 6.80 -15.49
N LEU A 130 -2.77 7.87 -14.69
CA LEU A 130 -3.70 8.97 -14.97
C LEU A 130 -3.20 9.97 -16.03
N GLN A 131 -1.88 10.00 -16.31
CA GLN A 131 -1.28 11.04 -17.15
C GLN A 131 -0.42 10.48 -18.30
N ALA A 132 0.08 9.26 -18.17
CA ALA A 132 0.98 8.67 -19.14
C ALA A 132 0.22 8.14 -20.35
N ASP A 133 0.70 8.47 -21.54
CA ASP A 133 0.16 7.92 -22.79
C ASP A 133 0.77 6.54 -23.14
N ALA A 134 1.96 6.25 -22.60
CA ALA A 134 2.70 5.02 -22.86
C ALA A 134 3.37 4.49 -21.58
N LEU A 135 3.62 3.18 -21.56
CA LEU A 135 4.40 2.55 -20.51
C LEU A 135 5.89 2.93 -20.68
N PRO A 136 6.59 3.34 -19.59
CA PRO A 136 8.04 3.56 -19.67
C PRO A 136 8.78 2.25 -19.99
N GLU A 137 10.04 2.35 -20.43
CA GLU A 137 10.87 1.18 -20.66
C GLU A 137 11.22 0.50 -19.32
N VAL A 138 10.50 -0.57 -19.01
CA VAL A 138 10.64 -1.33 -17.77
C VAL A 138 10.57 -2.83 -18.03
N ASP A 139 11.00 -3.59 -17.04
CA ASP A 139 11.13 -5.05 -17.11
C ASP A 139 10.18 -5.76 -16.14
N GLY A 140 9.49 -5.02 -15.29
CA GLY A 140 8.47 -5.48 -14.37
C GLY A 140 7.54 -4.34 -13.97
N LEU A 141 6.35 -4.66 -13.41
CA LEU A 141 5.36 -3.68 -12.98
C LEU A 141 4.95 -3.90 -11.52
N TYR A 142 4.91 -2.83 -10.74
CA TYR A 142 4.29 -2.80 -9.42
C TYR A 142 3.12 -1.82 -9.41
N LEU A 143 1.91 -2.36 -9.38
CA LEU A 143 0.63 -1.63 -9.33
C LEU A 143 0.08 -1.76 -7.91
N GLY A 144 0.35 -0.77 -7.07
CA GLY A 144 -0.05 -0.79 -5.66
C GLY A 144 -1.52 -0.46 -5.44
N GLY A 145 -1.89 -0.34 -4.18
CA GLY A 145 -3.22 0.10 -3.79
C GLY A 145 -3.44 1.59 -4.00
N GLY A 146 -4.66 2.00 -3.76
CA GLY A 146 -5.10 3.40 -3.90
C GLY A 146 -6.61 3.49 -4.07
N TYR A 147 -7.03 4.45 -4.89
CA TYR A 147 -8.43 4.77 -5.16
C TYR A 147 -8.76 4.76 -6.66
N PRO A 148 -8.48 3.68 -7.42
CA PRO A 148 -8.75 3.66 -8.86
C PRO A 148 -10.23 3.84 -9.19
N GLU A 149 -11.14 3.46 -8.30
CA GLU A 149 -12.58 3.63 -8.45
C GLU A 149 -13.01 5.10 -8.47
N VAL A 150 -12.32 5.97 -7.75
CA VAL A 150 -12.56 7.43 -7.76
C VAL A 150 -12.15 8.02 -9.10
N TYR A 151 -11.11 7.45 -9.70
CA TYR A 151 -10.51 7.91 -10.95
C TYR A 151 -10.86 7.03 -12.15
N ALA A 152 -11.84 6.12 -12.04
CA ALA A 152 -12.14 5.11 -13.05
C ALA A 152 -12.39 5.71 -14.45
N GLN A 153 -13.14 6.80 -14.55
CA GLN A 153 -13.35 7.51 -15.82
C GLN A 153 -12.06 8.11 -16.39
N ALA A 154 -11.21 8.68 -15.54
CA ALA A 154 -9.94 9.26 -15.97
C ALA A 154 -8.98 8.16 -16.45
N LEU A 155 -8.87 7.06 -15.72
CA LEU A 155 -8.10 5.87 -16.10
C LEU A 155 -8.61 5.28 -17.42
N PHE A 156 -9.93 5.23 -17.62
CA PHE A 156 -10.51 4.77 -18.88
C PHE A 156 -10.09 5.63 -20.08
N ARG A 157 -9.99 6.95 -19.93
CA ARG A 157 -9.56 7.86 -21.00
C ARG A 157 -8.11 7.63 -21.44
N GLN A 158 -7.28 7.07 -20.58
CA GLN A 158 -5.87 6.76 -20.86
C GLN A 158 -5.74 5.41 -21.61
N ALA A 159 -6.29 5.34 -22.82
CA ALA A 159 -6.33 4.10 -23.59
C ALA A 159 -4.93 3.58 -23.96
N GLY A 160 -3.97 4.48 -24.22
CA GLY A 160 -2.60 4.13 -24.57
C GLY A 160 -1.90 3.32 -23.48
N ILE A 161 -1.85 3.86 -22.25
CA ILE A 161 -1.21 3.19 -21.11
C ILE A 161 -1.92 1.89 -20.74
N ARG A 162 -3.27 1.84 -20.76
CA ARG A 162 -4.02 0.59 -20.49
C ARG A 162 -3.69 -0.50 -21.50
N SER A 163 -3.64 -0.14 -22.79
CA SER A 163 -3.25 -1.07 -23.85
C SER A 163 -1.82 -1.54 -23.70
N ALA A 164 -0.88 -0.64 -23.38
CA ALA A 164 0.53 -0.98 -23.17
C ALA A 164 0.72 -1.94 -22.00
N ILE A 165 0.07 -1.71 -20.86
CA ILE A 165 0.07 -2.62 -19.70
C ILE A 165 -0.51 -3.97 -20.09
N ARG A 166 -1.65 -4.02 -20.78
CA ARG A 166 -2.27 -5.26 -21.27
C ARG A 166 -1.32 -6.08 -22.15
N VAL A 167 -0.66 -5.43 -23.09
CA VAL A 167 0.31 -6.08 -23.99
C VAL A 167 1.51 -6.61 -23.19
N ALA A 168 2.07 -5.81 -22.29
CA ALA A 168 3.21 -6.19 -21.47
C ALA A 168 2.91 -7.42 -20.59
N LEU A 169 1.74 -7.47 -19.92
CA LEU A 169 1.36 -8.62 -19.11
C LEU A 169 1.12 -9.88 -19.95
N ARG A 170 0.51 -9.74 -21.14
CA ARG A 170 0.32 -10.87 -22.07
C ARG A 170 1.64 -11.40 -22.63
N ASP A 171 2.65 -10.55 -22.76
CA ASP A 171 4.03 -10.93 -23.12
C ASP A 171 4.80 -11.53 -21.91
N GLY A 172 4.17 -11.63 -20.76
CA GLY A 172 4.73 -12.23 -19.55
C GLY A 172 5.68 -11.32 -18.77
N MET A 173 5.47 -10.01 -18.82
CA MET A 173 6.17 -9.08 -17.94
C MET A 173 5.80 -9.34 -16.48
N PRO A 174 6.77 -9.63 -15.59
CA PRO A 174 6.50 -9.86 -14.18
C PRO A 174 5.75 -8.69 -13.54
N THR A 175 4.63 -8.98 -12.88
CA THR A 175 3.75 -7.93 -12.35
C THR A 175 3.25 -8.29 -10.95
N VAL A 176 3.35 -7.32 -10.04
CA VAL A 176 2.71 -7.35 -8.72
C VAL A 176 1.60 -6.31 -8.72
N ALA A 177 0.36 -6.72 -8.40
CA ALA A 177 -0.80 -5.85 -8.38
C ALA A 177 -1.61 -6.07 -7.09
N GLU A 178 -1.67 -5.07 -6.22
CA GLU A 178 -2.31 -5.13 -4.92
C GLU A 178 -3.55 -4.24 -4.87
N CYS A 179 -4.66 -4.75 -4.31
CA CYS A 179 -5.87 -4.00 -4.00
C CYS A 179 -6.37 -3.14 -5.20
N GLY A 180 -6.10 -1.84 -5.22
CA GLY A 180 -6.44 -0.96 -6.34
C GLY A 180 -5.78 -1.39 -7.66
N GLY A 181 -4.52 -1.81 -7.61
CA GLY A 181 -3.80 -2.35 -8.78
C GLY A 181 -4.44 -3.63 -9.31
N PHE A 182 -4.91 -4.52 -8.42
CA PHE A 182 -5.67 -5.70 -8.81
C PHE A 182 -6.98 -5.33 -9.52
N LEU A 183 -7.75 -4.39 -8.97
CA LEU A 183 -9.00 -3.90 -9.58
C LEU A 183 -8.75 -3.28 -10.97
N TYR A 184 -7.65 -2.55 -11.13
CA TYR A 184 -7.27 -1.94 -12.41
C TYR A 184 -6.93 -2.96 -13.49
N LEU A 185 -6.45 -4.16 -13.13
CA LEU A 185 -6.17 -5.23 -14.08
C LEU A 185 -7.42 -5.98 -14.56
N GLN A 186 -8.58 -5.79 -13.93
CA GLN A 186 -9.82 -6.46 -14.29
C GLN A 186 -10.44 -5.89 -15.59
N GLU A 187 -11.54 -6.51 -16.03
CA GLU A 187 -12.30 -6.06 -17.20
C GLU A 187 -12.94 -4.68 -16.98
N GLN A 188 -13.55 -4.50 -15.80
CA GLN A 188 -14.29 -3.27 -15.49
C GLN A 188 -14.12 -2.89 -14.00
N LEU A 189 -14.30 -1.59 -13.73
CA LEU A 189 -14.37 -1.05 -12.38
C LEU A 189 -15.54 -0.06 -12.29
N GLN A 190 -16.46 -0.32 -11.38
CA GLN A 190 -17.56 0.60 -11.08
C GLN A 190 -17.08 1.74 -10.18
N THR A 191 -17.63 2.94 -10.44
CA THR A 191 -17.54 4.08 -9.51
C THR A 191 -18.51 3.88 -8.33
N GLU A 192 -18.50 4.79 -7.37
CA GLU A 192 -19.48 4.82 -6.26
C GLU A 192 -20.93 4.93 -6.76
N GLN A 193 -21.13 5.55 -7.93
CA GLN A 193 -22.45 5.64 -8.60
C GLN A 193 -22.78 4.39 -9.44
N GLU A 194 -22.04 3.30 -9.25
CA GLU A 194 -22.24 2.02 -9.95
C GLU A 194 -22.09 2.11 -11.48
N VAL A 195 -21.39 3.14 -12.00
CA VAL A 195 -21.09 3.28 -13.43
C VAL A 195 -19.84 2.45 -13.75
N PRO A 196 -19.93 1.42 -14.62
CA PRO A 196 -18.81 0.58 -14.98
C PRO A 196 -17.94 1.27 -16.04
N TRP A 197 -16.61 1.20 -15.85
CA TRP A 197 -15.60 1.66 -16.78
C TRP A 197 -14.64 0.53 -17.14
N PRO A 198 -14.36 0.30 -18.44
CA PRO A 198 -13.35 -0.67 -18.87
C PRO A 198 -11.96 -0.32 -18.33
N MET A 199 -11.25 -1.32 -17.80
CA MET A 199 -9.91 -1.17 -17.24
C MET A 199 -8.85 -1.87 -18.13
N VAL A 200 -7.82 -2.48 -17.56
CA VAL A 200 -6.73 -3.11 -18.35
C VAL A 200 -7.21 -4.40 -19.05
N GLU A 201 -8.23 -5.09 -18.55
CA GLU A 201 -8.83 -6.29 -19.16
C GLU A 201 -7.85 -7.46 -19.34
N VAL A 202 -7.00 -7.69 -18.35
CA VAL A 202 -6.11 -8.87 -18.27
C VAL A 202 -6.70 -9.94 -17.37
N LEU A 203 -7.40 -9.54 -16.32
CA LEU A 203 -8.08 -10.43 -15.38
C LEU A 203 -9.59 -10.37 -15.60
N PRO A 204 -10.30 -11.49 -15.48
CA PRO A 204 -11.76 -11.50 -15.55
C PRO A 204 -12.36 -10.79 -14.33
N GLY A 205 -13.58 -10.30 -14.51
CA GLY A 205 -14.38 -9.74 -13.44
C GLY A 205 -14.49 -8.23 -13.44
N MET A 206 -15.30 -7.76 -12.50
CA MET A 206 -15.63 -6.35 -12.33
C MET A 206 -15.53 -5.98 -10.86
N GLY A 207 -14.79 -4.90 -10.57
CA GLY A 207 -14.80 -4.24 -9.26
C GLY A 207 -16.08 -3.47 -9.05
N TYR A 208 -16.70 -3.61 -7.86
CA TYR A 208 -17.97 -2.95 -7.52
C TYR A 208 -17.96 -2.45 -6.07
N PRO A 209 -18.70 -1.35 -5.76
CA PRO A 209 -18.76 -0.81 -4.41
C PRO A 209 -19.51 -1.73 -3.45
N THR A 210 -19.09 -1.78 -2.18
CA THR A 210 -19.79 -2.49 -1.12
C THR A 210 -20.21 -1.53 -0.01
N ARG A 211 -21.33 -1.83 0.67
CA ARG A 211 -21.82 -0.99 1.77
C ARG A 211 -21.02 -1.14 3.07
N GLN A 212 -20.16 -2.15 3.15
CA GLN A 212 -19.39 -2.49 4.34
C GLN A 212 -17.99 -2.95 3.94
N LEU A 213 -17.03 -2.76 4.83
CA LEU A 213 -15.70 -3.35 4.70
C LEU A 213 -15.80 -4.87 4.52
N ARG A 214 -15.16 -5.37 3.50
CA ARG A 214 -15.05 -6.80 3.23
C ARG A 214 -13.70 -7.31 3.69
N ARG A 215 -13.67 -8.49 4.32
CA ARG A 215 -12.43 -9.22 4.69
C ARG A 215 -11.37 -8.37 5.41
N PHE A 216 -11.76 -7.26 6.05
CA PHE A 216 -10.91 -6.28 6.70
C PHE A 216 -9.96 -6.87 7.74
N GLY A 217 -8.68 -6.45 7.74
CA GLY A 217 -7.68 -6.66 8.78
C GLY A 217 -6.57 -7.63 8.38
N TYR A 218 -5.82 -8.07 9.38
CA TYR A 218 -4.70 -8.97 9.20
C TYR A 218 -5.14 -10.40 8.87
N LEU A 219 -4.34 -11.06 8.06
CA LEU A 219 -4.53 -12.44 7.63
C LEU A 219 -3.16 -13.07 7.29
N THR A 220 -3.14 -14.38 7.15
CA THR A 220 -2.03 -15.12 6.55
C THR A 220 -2.43 -15.59 5.16
N LEU A 221 -1.60 -15.34 4.17
CA LEU A 221 -1.72 -15.93 2.84
C LEU A 221 -0.86 -17.18 2.76
N GLN A 222 -1.43 -18.27 2.28
CA GLN A 222 -0.75 -19.52 1.99
C GLN A 222 -0.78 -19.79 0.49
N ALA A 223 0.38 -20.10 -0.09
CA ALA A 223 0.51 -20.50 -1.48
C ALA A 223 0.39 -22.02 -1.62
N GLU A 224 -0.45 -22.47 -2.54
CA GLU A 224 -0.63 -23.91 -2.81
C GLU A 224 0.30 -24.42 -3.93
N ARG A 225 0.89 -23.52 -4.71
CA ARG A 225 1.80 -23.82 -5.81
C ARG A 225 2.86 -22.73 -5.95
N ASP A 226 3.92 -23.07 -6.67
CA ASP A 226 4.94 -22.10 -7.06
C ASP A 226 4.34 -21.01 -7.94
N SER A 227 4.85 -19.77 -7.77
CA SER A 227 4.45 -18.61 -8.55
C SER A 227 5.56 -17.55 -8.54
N LEU A 228 5.30 -16.38 -9.11
CA LEU A 228 6.22 -15.24 -9.12
C LEU A 228 6.80 -14.96 -7.73
N LEU A 229 5.96 -14.85 -6.72
CA LEU A 229 6.37 -14.44 -5.37
C LEU A 229 6.52 -15.60 -4.38
N PHE A 230 5.82 -16.71 -4.60
CA PHE A 230 5.70 -17.78 -3.61
C PHE A 230 6.19 -19.13 -4.11
N ARG A 231 6.55 -19.99 -3.16
CA ARG A 231 6.71 -21.42 -3.36
C ARG A 231 5.57 -22.16 -2.67
N ALA A 232 5.24 -23.35 -3.15
CA ALA A 232 4.20 -24.18 -2.56
C ALA A 232 4.43 -24.41 -1.06
N GLY A 233 3.39 -24.17 -0.25
CA GLY A 233 3.43 -24.29 1.20
C GLY A 233 3.95 -23.06 1.95
N GLU A 234 4.46 -22.05 1.27
CA GLU A 234 4.90 -20.82 1.96
C GLU A 234 3.69 -20.01 2.45
N GLU A 235 3.91 -19.35 3.59
CA GLU A 235 2.95 -18.49 4.25
C GLU A 235 3.55 -17.11 4.51
N ILE A 236 2.72 -16.06 4.40
CA ILE A 236 3.12 -14.68 4.71
C ILE A 236 1.99 -13.93 5.40
N PRO A 237 2.27 -13.13 6.43
CA PRO A 237 1.33 -12.17 6.95
C PRO A 237 0.98 -11.12 5.90
N ALA A 238 -0.29 -10.80 5.77
CA ALA A 238 -0.80 -9.79 4.86
C ALA A 238 -1.90 -8.97 5.51
N HIS A 239 -2.29 -7.89 4.87
CA HIS A 239 -3.35 -7.01 5.34
C HIS A 239 -4.34 -6.73 4.20
N GLU A 240 -5.64 -6.78 4.50
CA GLU A 240 -6.70 -6.49 3.53
C GLU A 240 -7.60 -5.39 4.07
N PHE A 241 -7.78 -4.32 3.26
CA PHE A 241 -8.60 -3.17 3.63
C PHE A 241 -9.18 -2.51 2.37
N HIS A 242 -10.46 -2.80 2.06
CA HIS A 242 -11.12 -2.24 0.88
C HIS A 242 -12.63 -2.14 1.06
N HIS A 243 -13.26 -1.18 0.38
CA HIS A 243 -14.70 -0.99 0.26
C HIS A 243 -15.25 -1.42 -1.10
N TRP A 244 -14.37 -1.72 -2.05
CA TRP A 244 -14.75 -2.38 -3.30
C TRP A 244 -14.51 -3.87 -3.18
N ASP A 245 -15.39 -4.67 -3.77
CA ASP A 245 -15.16 -6.10 -3.97
C ASP A 245 -15.10 -6.40 -5.47
N SER A 246 -14.90 -7.65 -5.81
CA SER A 246 -14.87 -8.10 -7.21
C SER A 246 -15.78 -9.28 -7.42
N THR A 247 -16.38 -9.36 -8.60
CA THR A 247 -17.12 -10.54 -9.06
C THR A 247 -16.22 -11.77 -9.23
N GLN A 248 -14.89 -11.54 -9.39
CA GLN A 248 -13.89 -12.59 -9.56
C GLN A 248 -12.63 -12.21 -8.77
N THR A 249 -12.41 -12.85 -7.63
CA THR A 249 -11.26 -12.57 -6.75
C THR A 249 -10.08 -13.51 -6.95
N GLY A 250 -10.18 -14.48 -7.88
CA GLY A 250 -9.17 -15.52 -8.05
C GLY A 250 -9.22 -16.60 -6.96
N THR A 251 -8.38 -17.63 -7.12
CA THR A 251 -8.39 -18.81 -6.24
C THR A 251 -7.00 -19.40 -5.97
N ALA A 252 -5.94 -18.69 -6.36
CA ALA A 252 -4.58 -19.23 -6.33
C ALA A 252 -3.96 -19.32 -4.93
N LEU A 253 -4.50 -18.57 -3.97
CA LEU A 253 -3.99 -18.45 -2.61
C LEU A 253 -5.11 -18.76 -1.60
N LEU A 254 -4.75 -19.30 -0.45
CA LEU A 254 -5.63 -19.45 0.70
C LEU A 254 -5.34 -18.31 1.69
N ALA A 255 -6.34 -17.47 1.94
CA ALA A 255 -6.29 -16.45 2.96
C ALA A 255 -6.93 -16.96 4.25
N GLN A 256 -6.27 -16.78 5.39
CA GLN A 256 -6.76 -17.23 6.70
C GLN A 256 -6.61 -16.13 7.75
N LYS A 257 -7.69 -15.85 8.48
CA LYS A 257 -7.67 -14.94 9.64
C LYS A 257 -7.32 -15.66 10.94
N PRO A 258 -6.81 -14.94 11.95
CA PRO A 258 -6.62 -15.50 13.29
C PRO A 258 -7.89 -16.09 13.90
N SER A 259 -9.06 -15.64 13.48
CA SER A 259 -10.37 -16.19 13.90
C SER A 259 -10.71 -17.56 13.29
N GLY A 260 -9.87 -18.11 12.40
CA GLY A 260 -10.12 -19.34 11.65
C GLY A 260 -10.94 -19.15 10.37
N LYS A 261 -11.51 -17.96 10.13
CA LYS A 261 -12.19 -17.66 8.85
C LYS A 261 -11.17 -17.71 7.70
N HIS A 262 -11.50 -18.43 6.63
CA HIS A 262 -10.63 -18.59 5.47
C HIS A 262 -11.42 -18.47 4.17
N TRP A 263 -10.72 -18.13 3.09
CA TRP A 263 -11.26 -18.05 1.72
C TRP A 263 -10.14 -18.17 0.70
N ARG A 264 -10.47 -18.55 -0.52
CA ARG A 264 -9.54 -18.49 -1.65
C ARG A 264 -9.57 -17.13 -2.28
N CYS A 265 -8.40 -16.66 -2.72
CA CYS A 265 -8.26 -15.36 -3.38
C CYS A 265 -7.02 -15.32 -4.28
N GLY A 266 -6.91 -14.24 -5.06
CA GLY A 266 -5.75 -13.89 -5.84
C GLY A 266 -5.55 -14.74 -7.10
N TYR A 267 -4.82 -14.14 -8.00
CA TYR A 267 -4.22 -14.74 -9.17
C TYR A 267 -2.72 -14.77 -8.94
N ALA A 268 -2.12 -15.94 -8.99
CA ALA A 268 -0.69 -16.13 -8.82
C ALA A 268 -0.19 -17.11 -9.89
N THR A 269 0.65 -16.61 -10.79
CA THR A 269 1.30 -17.37 -11.86
C THR A 269 2.81 -17.12 -11.81
N ASP A 270 3.58 -17.69 -12.71
CA ASP A 270 5.03 -17.47 -12.80
C ASP A 270 5.40 -16.00 -13.04
N THR A 271 4.47 -15.20 -13.57
CA THR A 271 4.71 -13.79 -13.94
C THR A 271 3.75 -12.80 -13.28
N LEU A 272 2.77 -13.25 -12.52
CA LEU A 272 1.75 -12.38 -11.94
C LEU A 272 1.47 -12.73 -10.47
N TYR A 273 1.43 -11.72 -9.62
CA TYR A 273 0.67 -11.70 -8.37
C TYR A 273 -0.37 -10.60 -8.47
N ALA A 274 -1.66 -10.92 -8.31
CA ALA A 274 -2.73 -9.92 -8.29
C ALA A 274 -3.82 -10.34 -7.29
N ALA A 275 -4.02 -9.54 -6.23
CA ALA A 275 -4.97 -9.84 -5.16
C ALA A 275 -5.34 -8.57 -4.36
N PHE A 276 -6.39 -8.65 -3.52
CA PHE A 276 -6.71 -7.59 -2.57
C PHE A 276 -5.68 -7.44 -1.44
N PRO A 277 -5.16 -8.53 -0.84
CA PRO A 277 -4.18 -8.42 0.23
C PRO A 277 -2.92 -7.66 -0.19
N HIS A 278 -2.47 -6.77 0.72
CA HIS A 278 -1.20 -6.07 0.63
C HIS A 278 -0.10 -6.90 1.30
N LEU A 279 1.05 -7.00 0.65
CA LEU A 279 2.21 -7.73 1.12
C LEU A 279 3.27 -6.76 1.66
N HIS A 280 3.84 -7.08 2.82
CA HIS A 280 5.05 -6.41 3.29
C HIS A 280 6.27 -7.28 2.96
N PHE A 281 7.18 -6.79 2.13
CA PHE A 281 8.30 -7.60 1.62
C PHE A 281 9.35 -7.94 2.70
N GLY A 282 9.30 -7.26 3.85
CA GLY A 282 10.04 -7.64 5.04
C GLY A 282 9.41 -8.75 5.88
N GLY A 283 8.33 -9.40 5.41
CA GLY A 283 7.57 -10.43 6.13
C GLY A 283 8.23 -11.81 6.23
N GLY A 284 9.54 -11.93 5.97
CA GLY A 284 10.33 -13.16 6.17
C GLY A 284 10.52 -13.99 4.89
N LEU A 285 9.82 -13.72 3.81
CA LEU A 285 10.04 -14.36 2.51
C LEU A 285 10.83 -13.42 1.56
N PRO A 286 11.66 -13.95 0.65
CA PRO A 286 12.47 -13.16 -0.28
C PRO A 286 11.64 -12.68 -1.49
N LEU A 287 10.54 -11.94 -1.23
CA LEU A 287 9.60 -11.54 -2.27
C LEU A 287 10.21 -10.53 -3.25
N ALA A 288 10.97 -9.56 -2.73
CA ALA A 288 11.64 -8.56 -3.55
C ALA A 288 12.68 -9.20 -4.48
N GLU A 289 13.50 -10.11 -3.94
CA GLU A 289 14.52 -10.81 -4.71
C GLU A 289 13.90 -11.69 -5.81
N ARG A 290 12.78 -12.35 -5.53
CA ARG A 290 12.07 -13.17 -6.53
C ARG A 290 11.49 -12.31 -7.64
N PHE A 291 10.85 -11.21 -7.30
CA PHE A 291 10.29 -10.29 -8.28
C PHE A 291 11.37 -9.65 -9.13
N VAL A 292 12.45 -9.15 -8.54
CA VAL A 292 13.59 -8.56 -9.26
C VAL A 292 14.29 -9.59 -10.14
N SER A 293 14.48 -10.83 -9.68
CA SER A 293 15.06 -11.90 -10.49
C SER A 293 14.21 -12.24 -11.71
N ALA A 294 12.89 -12.27 -11.55
CA ALA A 294 11.98 -12.50 -12.67
C ALA A 294 12.01 -11.34 -13.68
N ALA A 295 12.05 -10.09 -13.19
CA ALA A 295 12.18 -8.90 -14.06
C ALA A 295 13.51 -8.87 -14.82
N ALA A 296 14.63 -9.25 -14.18
CA ALA A 296 15.92 -9.37 -14.84
C ALA A 296 15.90 -10.45 -15.94
N ALA A 297 15.31 -11.62 -15.67
CA ALA A 297 15.14 -12.68 -16.66
C ALA A 297 14.25 -12.24 -17.85
N TYR A 298 13.20 -11.45 -17.58
CA TYR A 298 12.35 -10.87 -18.63
C TYR A 298 13.16 -9.91 -19.51
N ARG A 299 13.97 -9.02 -18.92
CA ARG A 299 14.87 -8.11 -19.64
C ARG A 299 15.83 -8.86 -20.58
N GLU A 300 16.49 -9.92 -20.08
CA GLU A 300 17.40 -10.74 -20.89
C GLU A 300 16.68 -11.39 -22.08
N ARG A 301 15.43 -11.85 -21.89
CA ARG A 301 14.61 -12.42 -22.96
C ARG A 301 14.28 -11.41 -24.05
N LYS A 302 14.00 -10.14 -23.68
CA LYS A 302 13.72 -9.05 -24.63
C LYS A 302 14.93 -8.63 -25.45
N GLN A 303 16.15 -8.87 -24.97
CA GLN A 303 17.40 -8.49 -25.64
C GLN A 303 17.92 -9.55 -26.63
N ARG A 304 17.34 -10.74 -26.61
CA ARG A 304 17.62 -11.84 -27.54
C ARG A 304 16.73 -11.77 -28.76
#